data_b71f218c11d034031778c1ff43971a9d
#
_entry.id   b71f218c11d034031778c1ff43971a9d
#
_cell.length_a   1.000
_cell.length_b   1.000
_cell.length_c   1.000
_cell.angle_alpha   90.00
_cell.angle_beta   90.00
_cell.angle_gamma   90.00
#
_symmetry.space_group_name_H-M   'P 1'
#
loop_
_entity.id
_entity.type
_entity.pdbx_description
1 polymer ?
#
loop_
_entity_poly.entity_id
_entity_poly.type
_entity_poly.pdbx_seq_one_letter_code
_entity_poly.pdbx_strand_id
1 'polypeptide(L)'
;MVSAADVAHGEQVFSSNCAACHIGGVNVVNGQRTLQQDDLKAYLANYNEGHEEAIAYQVTNGKNGMPAFGPNLSAAEIADVAAYVESQSVKGWS
;
A
#
# COMPACT_ATOMS: atom_id res chain seq x y z
N MET A 1 2.43 -8.10 -22.44
CA MET A 1 1.48 -7.38 -21.57
C MET A 1 1.68 -7.80 -20.13
N VAL A 2 1.73 -6.84 -19.27
CA VAL A 2 1.84 -7.13 -17.84
C VAL A 2 0.49 -7.64 -17.38
N SER A 3 0.46 -8.79 -16.75
CA SER A 3 -0.78 -9.28 -16.15
C SER A 3 -1.17 -8.34 -15.02
N ALA A 4 -2.47 -8.15 -14.84
CA ALA A 4 -2.97 -7.36 -13.73
C ALA A 4 -2.51 -7.97 -12.41
N ALA A 5 -2.14 -7.12 -11.47
CA ALA A 5 -1.80 -7.58 -10.13
C ALA A 5 -3.03 -8.23 -9.50
N ASP A 6 -2.79 -9.22 -8.64
CA ASP A 6 -3.86 -9.99 -8.00
C ASP A 6 -4.28 -9.32 -6.70
N VAL A 7 -5.42 -8.63 -6.73
CA VAL A 7 -5.95 -7.90 -5.57
C VAL A 7 -6.28 -8.86 -4.42
N ALA A 8 -6.80 -10.05 -4.71
CA ALA A 8 -7.12 -11.02 -3.66
C ALA A 8 -5.85 -11.52 -2.96
N HIS A 9 -4.79 -11.77 -3.72
CA HIS A 9 -3.49 -12.12 -3.13
C HIS A 9 -2.90 -10.94 -2.37
N GLY A 10 -3.08 -9.72 -2.89
CA GLY A 10 -2.66 -8.50 -2.20
C GLY A 10 -3.31 -8.34 -0.85
N GLU A 11 -4.58 -8.73 -0.72
CA GLU A 11 -5.26 -8.73 0.57
C GLU A 11 -4.57 -9.65 1.56
N GLN A 12 -4.16 -10.84 1.13
CA GLN A 12 -3.44 -11.78 1.99
C GLN A 12 -2.08 -11.23 2.41
N VAL A 13 -1.35 -10.63 1.48
CA VAL A 13 -0.05 -10.00 1.78
C VAL A 13 -0.23 -8.85 2.76
N PHE A 14 -1.26 -8.04 2.56
CA PHE A 14 -1.59 -6.93 3.46
C PHE A 14 -1.89 -7.44 4.87
N SER A 15 -2.71 -8.46 4.99
CA SER A 15 -3.10 -9.00 6.29
C SER A 15 -1.91 -9.56 7.05
N SER A 16 -0.96 -10.16 6.35
CA SER A 16 0.20 -10.79 6.98
C SER A 16 1.30 -9.79 7.35
N ASN A 17 1.43 -8.67 6.61
CA ASN A 17 2.60 -7.81 6.72
C ASN A 17 2.27 -6.36 7.08
N CYS A 18 1.10 -5.87 6.73
CA CYS A 18 0.77 -4.44 6.79
C CYS A 18 -0.32 -4.13 7.82
N ALA A 19 -1.20 -5.08 8.08
CA ALA A 19 -2.40 -4.83 8.90
C ALA A 19 -2.04 -4.46 10.34
N ALA A 20 -0.88 -4.86 10.85
CA ALA A 20 -0.47 -4.50 12.20
C ALA A 20 -0.50 -2.98 12.41
N CYS A 21 -0.12 -2.21 11.38
CA CYS A 21 -0.13 -0.75 11.44
C CYS A 21 -1.26 -0.11 10.62
N HIS A 22 -1.78 -0.81 9.62
CA HIS A 22 -2.70 -0.25 8.64
C HIS A 22 -4.05 -0.94 8.60
N ILE A 23 -4.43 -1.68 9.62
CA ILE A 23 -5.72 -2.37 9.65
C ILE A 23 -6.86 -1.39 9.37
N GLY A 24 -7.77 -1.77 8.49
CA GLY A 24 -8.88 -0.91 8.11
C GLY A 24 -8.49 0.36 7.38
N GLY A 25 -7.26 0.44 6.86
CA GLY A 25 -6.79 1.60 6.13
C GLY A 25 -6.25 2.72 7.01
N VAL A 26 -6.11 2.49 8.32
CA VAL A 26 -5.58 3.51 9.23
C VAL A 26 -4.05 3.44 9.27
N ASN A 27 -3.46 4.29 10.09
CA ASN A 27 -2.02 4.28 10.36
C ASN A 27 -1.85 4.52 11.86
N VAL A 28 -1.48 3.46 12.59
CA VAL A 28 -1.38 3.56 14.05
C VAL A 28 -0.15 4.33 14.50
N VAL A 29 0.87 4.48 13.65
CA VAL A 29 2.06 5.26 13.95
C VAL A 29 1.79 6.75 13.75
N ASN A 30 1.05 7.10 12.70
CA ASN A 30 0.68 8.48 12.41
C ASN A 30 -0.76 8.52 11.89
N GLY A 31 -1.70 8.77 12.79
CA GLY A 31 -3.12 8.72 12.48
C GLY A 31 -3.59 9.75 11.46
N GLN A 32 -2.76 10.76 11.13
CA GLN A 32 -3.08 11.74 10.12
C GLN A 32 -2.71 11.30 8.71
N ARG A 33 -1.93 10.23 8.58
CA ARG A 33 -1.46 9.74 7.28
C ARG A 33 -1.98 8.34 7.03
N THR A 34 -3.28 8.25 6.78
CA THR A 34 -3.96 6.98 6.58
C THR A 34 -3.79 6.48 5.15
N LEU A 35 -4.36 5.30 4.85
CA LEU A 35 -4.42 4.77 3.49
C LEU A 35 -5.70 5.19 2.76
N GLN A 36 -6.46 6.13 3.31
CA GLN A 36 -7.57 6.74 2.57
C GLN A 36 -7.01 7.51 1.38
N GLN A 37 -7.77 7.55 0.28
CA GLN A 37 -7.25 8.13 -0.97
C GLN A 37 -6.83 9.59 -0.81
N ASP A 38 -7.58 10.38 -0.04
CA ASP A 38 -7.24 11.78 0.17
C ASP A 38 -5.88 11.94 0.85
N ASP A 39 -5.57 11.08 1.82
CA ASP A 39 -4.28 11.12 2.49
C ASP A 39 -3.15 10.62 1.58
N LEU A 40 -3.42 9.61 0.75
CA LEU A 40 -2.44 9.15 -0.23
C LEU A 40 -2.09 10.27 -1.20
N LYS A 41 -3.09 11.02 -1.68
CA LYS A 41 -2.85 12.16 -2.56
C LYS A 41 -2.04 13.25 -1.88
N ALA A 42 -2.28 13.49 -0.60
CA ALA A 42 -1.65 14.58 0.13
C ALA A 42 -0.22 14.26 0.56
N TYR A 43 0.06 13.02 0.93
CA TYR A 43 1.30 12.69 1.62
C TYR A 43 2.19 11.68 0.91
N LEU A 44 1.64 10.85 0.02
CA LEU A 44 2.45 9.84 -0.66
C LEU A 44 3.14 10.45 -1.88
N ALA A 45 4.48 10.42 -1.88
CA ALA A 45 5.26 10.99 -2.96
C ALA A 45 4.89 10.32 -4.30
N ASN A 46 4.69 11.14 -5.31
CA ASN A 46 4.42 10.70 -6.68
C ASN A 46 3.10 9.95 -6.87
N TYR A 47 2.18 10.00 -5.89
CA TYR A 47 0.91 9.27 -5.99
C TYR A 47 0.12 9.71 -7.24
N ASN A 48 0.14 11.00 -7.56
CA ASN A 48 -0.63 11.52 -8.70
C ASN A 48 -0.02 11.16 -10.05
N GLU A 49 1.25 10.75 -10.10
CA GLU A 49 1.90 10.31 -11.33
C GLU A 49 1.67 8.82 -11.62
N GLY A 50 1.39 8.03 -10.58
CA GLY A 50 1.08 6.62 -10.74
C GLY A 50 0.74 6.04 -9.39
N HIS A 51 -0.55 5.74 -9.15
CA HIS A 51 -1.04 5.37 -7.84
C HIS A 51 -0.38 4.10 -7.31
N GLU A 52 -0.48 3.01 -8.07
CA GLU A 52 0.06 1.73 -7.61
C GLU A 52 1.58 1.74 -7.55
N GLU A 53 2.21 2.42 -8.52
CA GLU A 53 3.67 2.54 -8.53
C GLU A 53 4.18 3.29 -7.30
N ALA A 54 3.49 4.35 -6.89
CA ALA A 54 3.89 5.12 -5.72
C ALA A 54 3.74 4.29 -4.45
N ILE A 55 2.66 3.52 -4.33
CA ILE A 55 2.45 2.63 -3.19
C ILE A 55 3.54 1.56 -3.17
N ALA A 56 3.82 0.94 -4.31
CA ALA A 56 4.84 -0.10 -4.42
C ALA A 56 6.23 0.45 -4.05
N TYR A 57 6.54 1.66 -4.47
CA TYR A 57 7.82 2.28 -4.12
C TYR A 57 7.96 2.46 -2.61
N GLN A 58 6.91 2.96 -1.96
CA GLN A 58 6.94 3.15 -0.52
C GLN A 58 7.05 1.82 0.23
N VAL A 59 6.32 0.80 -0.21
CA VAL A 59 6.38 -0.53 0.40
C VAL A 59 7.79 -1.11 0.25
N THR A 60 8.39 -0.93 -0.93
CA THR A 60 9.72 -1.48 -1.20
C THR A 60 10.79 -0.83 -0.33
N ASN A 61 10.74 0.48 -0.19
CA ASN A 61 11.82 1.26 0.43
C ASN A 61 11.55 1.69 1.86
N GLY A 62 10.29 1.68 2.28
CA GLY A 62 9.90 2.17 3.60
C GLY A 62 10.01 3.68 3.72
N LYS A 63 9.61 4.23 4.85
CA LYS A 63 9.74 5.64 5.16
C LYS A 63 9.48 5.87 6.63
N ASN A 64 10.38 6.55 7.30
CA ASN A 64 10.24 6.87 8.73
C ASN A 64 9.96 5.58 9.54
N GLY A 65 8.85 5.50 10.24
CA GLY A 65 8.49 4.31 11.03
C GLY A 65 8.03 3.10 10.23
N MET A 66 7.82 3.26 8.91
CA MET A 66 7.42 2.14 8.06
C MET A 66 8.65 1.39 7.56
N PRO A 67 8.77 0.09 7.85
CA PRO A 67 9.93 -0.67 7.39
C PRO A 67 9.90 -0.89 5.88
N ALA A 68 11.07 -1.15 5.31
CA ALA A 68 11.21 -1.51 3.90
C ALA A 68 10.89 -2.99 3.73
N PHE A 69 9.99 -3.33 2.83
CA PHE A 69 9.60 -4.71 2.57
C PHE A 69 10.28 -5.32 1.34
N GLY A 70 11.06 -4.53 0.60
CA GLY A 70 11.75 -5.03 -0.58
C GLY A 70 12.59 -6.28 -0.34
N PRO A 71 13.34 -6.39 0.78
CA PRO A 71 14.09 -7.61 1.05
C PRO A 71 13.24 -8.82 1.41
N ASN A 72 12.00 -8.63 1.86
CA ASN A 72 11.16 -9.69 2.41
C ASN A 72 10.01 -10.10 1.49
N LEU A 73 9.61 -9.24 0.56
CA LEU A 73 8.51 -9.50 -0.36
C LEU A 73 9.03 -9.49 -1.80
N SER A 74 8.52 -10.39 -2.62
CA SER A 74 8.86 -10.40 -4.05
C SER A 74 8.23 -9.20 -4.75
N ALA A 75 8.73 -8.89 -5.94
CA ALA A 75 8.15 -7.82 -6.76
C ALA A 75 6.67 -8.08 -7.05
N ALA A 76 6.30 -9.36 -7.29
CA ALA A 76 4.90 -9.71 -7.53
C ALA A 76 4.04 -9.48 -6.29
N GLU A 77 4.53 -9.84 -5.10
CA GLU A 77 3.81 -9.60 -3.86
C GLU A 77 3.62 -8.12 -3.59
N ILE A 78 4.65 -7.32 -3.84
CA ILE A 78 4.57 -5.86 -3.68
C ILE A 78 3.56 -5.27 -4.66
N ALA A 79 3.58 -5.71 -5.92
CA ALA A 79 2.61 -5.24 -6.91
C ALA A 79 1.18 -5.61 -6.51
N ASP A 80 0.98 -6.82 -5.99
CA ASP A 80 -0.34 -7.28 -5.57
C ASP A 80 -0.86 -6.48 -4.38
N VAL A 81 -0.02 -6.21 -3.38
CA VAL A 81 -0.45 -5.42 -2.22
C VAL A 81 -0.70 -3.97 -2.59
N ALA A 82 0.10 -3.42 -3.51
CA ALA A 82 -0.14 -2.05 -4.00
C ALA A 82 -1.49 -1.95 -4.71
N ALA A 83 -1.83 -2.94 -5.53
CA ALA A 83 -3.13 -2.99 -6.20
C ALA A 83 -4.27 -3.10 -5.19
N TYR A 84 -4.10 -3.91 -4.15
CA TYR A 84 -5.10 -4.03 -3.09
C TYR A 84 -5.32 -2.70 -2.37
N VAL A 85 -4.24 -2.03 -1.95
CA VAL A 85 -4.35 -0.75 -1.25
C VAL A 85 -5.02 0.29 -2.14
N GLU A 86 -4.64 0.38 -3.40
CA GLU A 86 -5.27 1.32 -4.32
C GLU A 86 -6.77 1.01 -4.49
N SER A 87 -7.12 -0.25 -4.69
CA SER A 87 -8.52 -0.68 -4.83
C SER A 87 -9.34 -0.28 -3.61
N GLN A 88 -8.82 -0.52 -2.41
CA GLN A 88 -9.51 -0.17 -1.16
C GLN A 88 -9.62 1.35 -0.99
N SER A 89 -8.58 2.10 -1.37
CA SER A 89 -8.61 3.55 -1.24
C SER A 89 -9.65 4.18 -2.16
N VAL A 90 -9.87 3.60 -3.34
CA VAL A 90 -10.87 4.09 -4.30
C VAL A 90 -12.28 3.81 -3.83
N LYS A 91 -12.55 2.60 -3.35
CA LYS A 91 -13.91 2.23 -2.94
C LYS A 91 -14.20 2.51 -1.47
N GLY A 92 -13.20 2.87 -0.71
CA GLY A 92 -13.32 3.12 0.73
C GLY A 92 -13.00 1.88 1.55
N TRP A 93 -12.30 2.10 2.64
CA TRP A 93 -11.93 1.05 3.58
C TRP A 93 -13.13 0.79 4.50
N SER A 94 -13.75 -0.33 4.35
CA SER A 94 -14.90 -0.64 5.20
C SER A 94 -14.97 -2.12 5.52
#